data_1e135f29a280ccd13cca4fad6b9678d0
#
_entry.id   1e135f29a280ccd13cca4fad6b9678d0
#
_cell.length_a   1.000
_cell.length_b   1.000
_cell.length_c   1.000
_cell.angle_alpha   90.00
_cell.angle_beta   90.00
_cell.angle_gamma   90.00
#
_symmetry.space_group_name_H-M   'P 1'
#
loop_
_entity.id
_entity.type
_entity.pdbx_description
1 polymer ?
#
loop_
_entity_poly.entity_id
_entity_poly.type
_entity_poly.pdbx_seq_one_letter_code
_entity_poly.pdbx_strand_id
1 'polypeptide(L)'
;MKLKTYDLFPAFFSFIIDNGLRSLIENMERNVEIMGVERGMKVLEAGCGSGFVTPALSKAVGKEGFVISVDIQEKMIEKAKKKRGYLQNVDFKISSVSDLNSIEDGGIDLAFLYYSFHEINNKEGAVGELRRVLKPNGILSIKEPRFEVSGKDRESYKEFITGHGFASAESPKDCDLLGCYLKFIKR
;
A
#
# COMPACT_ATOMS: atom_id res chain seq x y z
N MET A 1 16.58 0.96 -15.92
CA MET A 1 15.77 -0.27 -16.19
C MET A 1 14.31 0.14 -16.31
N LYS A 2 13.61 -0.20 -17.42
CA LYS A 2 12.17 0.11 -17.55
C LYS A 2 11.38 -0.99 -16.85
N LEU A 3 10.71 -0.65 -15.76
CA LEU A 3 9.78 -1.56 -15.08
C LEU A 3 8.48 -1.68 -15.86
N LYS A 4 7.89 -2.89 -15.86
CA LYS A 4 6.58 -3.13 -16.45
C LYS A 4 5.50 -2.38 -15.66
N THR A 5 4.59 -1.74 -16.36
CA THR A 5 3.44 -1.02 -15.81
C THR A 5 2.16 -1.65 -16.33
N TYR A 6 1.13 -1.65 -15.54
CA TYR A 6 -0.19 -2.18 -15.85
C TYR A 6 -1.20 -1.03 -15.84
N ASP A 7 -2.31 -1.21 -16.55
CA ASP A 7 -3.37 -0.21 -16.56
C ASP A 7 -4.03 -0.08 -15.18
N LEU A 8 -4.45 1.16 -14.84
CA LEU A 8 -5.20 1.41 -13.63
C LEU A 8 -6.50 0.60 -13.60
N PHE A 9 -6.76 -0.04 -12.48
CA PHE A 9 -8.01 -0.77 -12.29
C PHE A 9 -9.21 0.20 -12.33
N PRO A 10 -10.16 0.03 -13.27
CA PRO A 10 -11.27 0.97 -13.41
C PRO A 10 -12.16 1.01 -12.17
N ALA A 11 -12.48 2.22 -11.67
CA ALA A 11 -13.33 2.43 -10.50
C ALA A 11 -14.71 1.74 -10.59
N PHE A 12 -15.20 1.49 -11.81
CA PHE A 12 -16.44 0.75 -12.05
C PHE A 12 -16.36 -0.70 -11.55
N PHE A 13 -15.20 -1.37 -11.71
CA PHE A 13 -14.99 -2.76 -11.29
C PHE A 13 -14.62 -2.92 -9.82
N SER A 14 -14.49 -1.83 -9.05
CA SER A 14 -14.22 -1.91 -7.60
C SER A 14 -15.23 -2.79 -6.85
N PHE A 15 -16.44 -2.95 -7.41
CA PHE A 15 -17.45 -3.88 -6.92
C PHE A 15 -16.96 -5.34 -6.88
N ILE A 16 -16.15 -5.76 -7.86
CA ILE A 16 -15.59 -7.14 -7.92
C ILE A 16 -14.55 -7.33 -6.81
N ILE A 17 -13.79 -6.27 -6.50
CA ILE A 17 -12.76 -6.29 -5.46
C ILE A 17 -13.39 -6.19 -4.06
N ASP A 18 -14.47 -5.41 -3.92
CA ASP A 18 -15.18 -5.16 -2.65
C ASP A 18 -16.19 -6.24 -2.26
N ASN A 19 -16.40 -7.24 -3.09
CA ASN A 19 -17.36 -8.30 -2.79
C ASN A 19 -16.93 -9.11 -1.57
N GLY A 20 -17.90 -9.40 -0.68
CA GLY A 20 -17.71 -10.23 0.50
C GLY A 20 -17.04 -11.59 0.24
N LEU A 21 -17.04 -12.05 -1.01
CA LEU A 21 -16.34 -13.26 -1.45
C LEU A 21 -14.82 -13.14 -1.27
N ARG A 22 -14.22 -11.97 -1.55
CA ARG A 22 -12.78 -11.75 -1.35
C ARG A 22 -12.43 -11.75 0.15
N SER A 23 -13.27 -11.15 0.99
CA SER A 23 -13.06 -11.14 2.45
C SER A 23 -13.16 -12.54 3.07
N LEU A 24 -13.82 -13.50 2.40
CA LEU A 24 -13.84 -14.91 2.82
C LEU A 24 -12.54 -15.66 2.49
N ILE A 25 -11.82 -15.20 1.46
CA ILE A 25 -10.59 -15.85 0.98
C ILE A 25 -9.34 -15.19 1.57
N GLU A 26 -9.36 -13.86 1.76
CA GLU A 26 -8.24 -13.09 2.29
C GLU A 26 -8.51 -12.62 3.72
N ASN A 27 -7.73 -13.13 4.66
CA ASN A 27 -7.72 -12.62 6.03
C ASN A 27 -6.89 -11.32 6.08
N MET A 28 -7.59 -10.16 5.99
CA MET A 28 -6.95 -8.85 5.95
C MET A 28 -6.17 -8.52 7.22
N GLU A 29 -6.66 -8.93 8.39
CA GLU A 29 -5.96 -8.71 9.67
C GLU A 29 -4.60 -9.41 9.65
N ARG A 30 -4.56 -10.67 9.20
CA ARG A 30 -3.32 -11.42 9.05
C ARG A 30 -2.39 -10.82 7.99
N ASN A 31 -2.94 -10.34 6.86
CA ASN A 31 -2.13 -9.69 5.83
C ASN A 31 -1.47 -8.42 6.35
N VAL A 32 -2.21 -7.60 7.07
CA VAL A 32 -1.72 -6.35 7.69
C VAL A 32 -0.60 -6.64 8.70
N GLU A 33 -0.74 -7.70 9.51
CA GLU A 33 0.29 -8.17 10.44
C GLU A 33 1.55 -8.65 9.71
N ILE A 34 1.41 -9.52 8.69
CA ILE A 34 2.53 -10.00 7.86
C ILE A 34 3.29 -8.83 7.23
N MET A 35 2.57 -7.81 6.77
CA MET A 35 3.15 -6.62 6.18
C MET A 35 3.83 -5.68 7.19
N GLY A 36 3.72 -5.97 8.49
CA GLY A 36 4.47 -5.33 9.57
C GLY A 36 3.82 -4.11 10.17
N VAL A 37 2.50 -3.96 10.06
CA VAL A 37 1.76 -2.89 10.73
C VAL A 37 1.62 -3.21 12.21
N GLU A 38 2.00 -2.26 13.05
CA GLU A 38 1.98 -2.39 14.51
C GLU A 38 1.12 -1.29 15.15
N ARG A 39 0.75 -1.52 16.40
CA ARG A 39 -0.04 -0.57 17.20
C ARG A 39 0.70 0.76 17.39
N GLY A 40 0.01 1.86 17.26
CA GLY A 40 0.56 3.21 17.41
C GLY A 40 1.25 3.76 16.18
N MET A 41 1.43 2.98 15.10
CA MET A 41 2.07 3.44 13.88
C MET A 41 1.21 4.48 13.15
N LYS A 42 1.89 5.43 12.48
CA LYS A 42 1.34 6.27 11.45
C LYS A 42 1.61 5.61 10.09
N VAL A 43 0.56 5.10 9.47
CA VAL A 43 0.63 4.30 8.24
C VAL A 43 0.14 5.11 7.05
N LEU A 44 0.88 5.07 5.94
CA LEU A 44 0.42 5.53 4.63
C LEU A 44 -0.11 4.33 3.83
N GLU A 45 -1.39 4.27 3.56
CA GLU A 45 -2.00 3.33 2.62
C GLU A 45 -2.00 3.97 1.23
N ALA A 46 -1.10 3.53 0.35
CA ALA A 46 -0.90 4.09 -0.98
C ALA A 46 -1.62 3.24 -2.05
N GLY A 47 -2.60 3.84 -2.74
CA GLY A 47 -3.53 3.14 -3.63
C GLY A 47 -4.62 2.40 -2.85
N CYS A 48 -5.35 3.13 -1.99
CA CYS A 48 -6.35 2.53 -1.10
C CYS A 48 -7.62 2.06 -1.81
N GLY A 49 -7.83 2.46 -3.07
CA GLY A 49 -9.05 2.18 -3.80
C GLY A 49 -10.28 2.66 -3.04
N SER A 50 -11.29 1.82 -2.96
CA SER A 50 -12.53 2.09 -2.21
C SER A 50 -12.45 1.79 -0.70
N GLY A 51 -11.21 1.64 -0.15
CA GLY A 51 -10.96 1.41 1.26
C GLY A 51 -11.23 -0.04 1.70
N PHE A 52 -10.83 -1.02 0.89
CA PHE A 52 -11.04 -2.44 1.22
C PHE A 52 -10.17 -2.88 2.39
N VAL A 53 -8.89 -2.51 2.42
CA VAL A 53 -7.94 -2.89 3.47
C VAL A 53 -7.99 -1.92 4.66
N THR A 54 -8.40 -0.69 4.44
CA THR A 54 -8.38 0.41 5.42
C THR A 54 -8.94 0.04 6.81
N PRO A 55 -10.07 -0.71 6.96
CA PRO A 55 -10.56 -1.09 8.28
C PRO A 55 -9.60 -1.98 9.06
N ALA A 56 -8.89 -2.89 8.38
CA ALA A 56 -7.90 -3.75 9.01
C ALA A 56 -6.67 -2.94 9.47
N LEU A 57 -6.22 -1.97 8.65
CA LEU A 57 -5.16 -1.04 9.03
C LEU A 57 -5.56 -0.19 10.24
N SER A 58 -6.75 0.44 10.20
CA SER A 58 -7.31 1.23 11.30
C SER A 58 -7.36 0.45 12.62
N LYS A 59 -7.81 -0.82 12.55
CA LYS A 59 -7.84 -1.72 13.72
C LYS A 59 -6.44 -2.06 14.22
N ALA A 60 -5.51 -2.36 13.32
CA ALA A 60 -4.14 -2.76 13.68
C ALA A 60 -3.37 -1.63 14.36
N VAL A 61 -3.40 -0.41 13.79
CA VAL A 61 -2.73 0.74 14.41
C VAL A 61 -3.39 1.18 15.72
N GLY A 62 -4.68 0.89 15.90
CA GLY A 62 -5.42 1.22 17.11
C GLY A 62 -5.64 2.72 17.31
N LYS A 63 -6.09 3.11 18.51
CA LYS A 63 -6.48 4.50 18.83
C LYS A 63 -5.28 5.45 18.87
N GLU A 64 -4.10 4.95 19.18
CA GLU A 64 -2.85 5.72 19.27
C GLU A 64 -2.16 5.90 17.90
N GLY A 65 -2.55 5.09 16.91
CA GLY A 65 -2.05 5.16 15.54
C GLY A 65 -2.97 5.89 14.59
N PHE A 66 -2.48 6.13 13.38
CA PHE A 66 -3.22 6.87 12.36
C PHE A 66 -2.95 6.31 10.96
N VAL A 67 -3.96 6.31 10.10
CA VAL A 67 -3.85 5.88 8.70
C VAL A 67 -4.13 7.06 7.77
N ILE A 68 -3.22 7.34 6.85
CA ILE A 68 -3.46 8.24 5.73
C ILE A 68 -3.66 7.35 4.51
N SER A 69 -4.89 7.33 3.97
CA SER A 69 -5.25 6.52 2.80
C SER A 69 -5.33 7.40 1.57
N VAL A 70 -4.48 7.15 0.57
CA VAL A 70 -4.44 7.93 -0.66
C VAL A 70 -4.78 7.09 -1.88
N ASP A 71 -5.46 7.70 -2.84
CA ASP A 71 -5.71 7.15 -4.18
C ASP A 71 -5.75 8.29 -5.20
N ILE A 72 -5.27 8.03 -6.42
CA ILE A 72 -5.28 9.03 -7.50
C ILE A 72 -6.69 9.21 -8.08
N GLN A 73 -7.57 8.22 -7.95
CA GLN A 73 -8.91 8.24 -8.48
C GLN A 73 -9.89 8.87 -7.47
N GLU A 74 -10.38 10.07 -7.75
CA GLU A 74 -11.38 10.78 -6.93
C GLU A 74 -12.59 9.90 -6.59
N LYS A 75 -13.14 9.20 -7.59
CA LYS A 75 -14.28 8.28 -7.40
C LYS A 75 -14.01 7.14 -6.42
N MET A 76 -12.75 6.70 -6.30
CA MET A 76 -12.35 5.70 -5.30
C MET A 76 -12.38 6.31 -3.90
N ILE A 77 -11.81 7.51 -3.74
CA ILE A 77 -11.83 8.23 -2.45
C ILE A 77 -13.25 8.56 -2.00
N GLU A 78 -14.14 9.00 -2.92
CA GLU A 78 -15.56 9.20 -2.60
C GLU A 78 -16.23 7.92 -2.08
N LYS A 79 -16.00 6.78 -2.75
CA LYS A 79 -16.49 5.47 -2.30
C LYS A 79 -15.89 5.07 -0.96
N ALA A 80 -14.60 5.28 -0.75
CA ALA A 80 -13.91 4.99 0.51
C ALA A 80 -14.51 5.81 1.66
N LYS A 81 -14.65 7.12 1.49
CA LYS A 81 -15.28 8.02 2.47
C LYS A 81 -16.72 7.59 2.79
N LYS A 82 -17.52 7.25 1.77
CA LYS A 82 -18.90 6.79 1.97
C LYS A 82 -18.96 5.48 2.76
N LYS A 83 -18.06 4.53 2.51
CA LYS A 83 -18.07 3.20 3.14
C LYS A 83 -17.35 3.16 4.49
N ARG A 84 -16.31 3.98 4.68
CA ARG A 84 -15.33 3.89 5.78
C ARG A 84 -15.15 5.18 6.57
N GLY A 85 -15.88 6.26 6.24
CA GLY A 85 -15.78 7.56 6.92
C GLY A 85 -16.15 7.55 8.41
N TYR A 86 -16.64 6.42 8.94
CA TYR A 86 -16.86 6.22 10.37
C TYR A 86 -15.57 5.93 11.16
N LEU A 87 -14.46 5.61 10.47
CA LEU A 87 -13.18 5.32 11.10
C LEU A 87 -12.53 6.62 11.58
N GLN A 88 -12.34 6.76 12.89
CA GLN A 88 -11.90 8.02 13.52
C GLN A 88 -10.39 8.30 13.38
N ASN A 89 -9.60 7.27 13.09
CA ASN A 89 -8.14 7.34 12.94
C ASN A 89 -7.70 7.14 11.47
N VAL A 90 -8.54 7.56 10.53
CA VAL A 90 -8.25 7.46 9.09
C VAL A 90 -8.55 8.79 8.38
N ASP A 91 -7.62 9.24 7.54
CA ASP A 91 -7.83 10.36 6.63
C ASP A 91 -7.72 9.91 5.17
N PHE A 92 -8.74 10.18 4.36
CA PHE A 92 -8.81 9.83 2.94
C PHE A 92 -8.49 11.03 2.07
N LYS A 93 -7.46 10.95 1.24
CA LYS A 93 -6.99 12.03 0.37
C LYS A 93 -6.88 11.59 -1.10
N ILE A 94 -7.24 12.49 -2.00
CA ILE A 94 -6.92 12.35 -3.43
C ILE A 94 -5.47 12.76 -3.61
N SER A 95 -4.60 11.82 -3.96
CA SER A 95 -3.18 12.07 -4.21
C SER A 95 -2.55 10.98 -5.05
N SER A 96 -1.62 11.34 -5.91
CA SER A 96 -0.75 10.37 -6.56
C SER A 96 0.33 9.91 -5.59
N VAL A 97 0.70 8.63 -5.63
CA VAL A 97 1.85 8.14 -4.84
C VAL A 97 3.18 8.78 -5.29
N SER A 98 3.24 9.31 -6.51
CA SER A 98 4.39 10.07 -7.01
C SER A 98 4.31 11.59 -6.72
N ASP A 99 3.31 12.02 -5.95
CA ASP A 99 3.12 13.41 -5.51
C ASP A 99 2.38 13.41 -4.16
N LEU A 100 3.14 13.24 -3.07
CA LEU A 100 2.64 13.17 -1.69
C LEU A 100 2.89 14.50 -0.93
N ASN A 101 2.84 15.63 -1.61
CA ASN A 101 3.16 16.97 -1.06
C ASN A 101 2.36 17.33 0.21
N SER A 102 1.18 16.73 0.41
CA SER A 102 0.36 16.94 1.61
C SER A 102 0.81 16.12 2.83
N ILE A 103 1.88 15.32 2.68
CA ILE A 103 2.46 14.47 3.74
C ILE A 103 3.86 14.97 4.05
N GLU A 104 4.13 15.23 5.31
CA GLU A 104 5.41 15.74 5.81
C GLU A 104 6.56 14.73 5.62
N ASP A 105 7.78 15.25 5.49
CA ASP A 105 9.00 14.45 5.41
C ASP A 105 9.21 13.66 6.72
N GLY A 106 9.51 12.38 6.58
CA GLY A 106 9.83 11.55 7.75
C GLY A 106 8.69 11.42 8.77
N GLY A 107 7.43 11.59 8.36
CA GLY A 107 6.27 11.51 9.23
C GLY A 107 5.62 10.12 9.33
N ILE A 108 6.00 9.17 8.47
CA ILE A 108 5.33 7.88 8.29
C ILE A 108 6.21 6.74 8.82
N ASP A 109 5.66 5.86 9.66
CA ASP A 109 6.35 4.67 10.16
C ASP A 109 6.38 3.55 9.11
N LEU A 110 5.25 3.36 8.41
CA LEU A 110 5.11 2.32 7.40
C LEU A 110 4.27 2.81 6.21
N ALA A 111 4.81 2.64 5.00
CA ALA A 111 4.07 2.78 3.75
C ALA A 111 3.57 1.39 3.29
N PHE A 112 2.25 1.29 3.09
CA PHE A 112 1.53 0.05 2.79
C PHE A 112 0.93 0.12 1.40
N LEU A 113 1.34 -0.79 0.51
CA LEU A 113 0.80 -0.91 -0.85
C LEU A 113 0.21 -2.31 -1.03
N TYR A 114 -1.06 -2.36 -1.37
CA TYR A 114 -1.79 -3.62 -1.52
C TYR A 114 -2.40 -3.74 -2.90
N TYR A 115 -1.74 -4.51 -3.78
CA TYR A 115 -2.13 -4.66 -5.19
C TYR A 115 -2.22 -3.34 -5.94
N SER A 116 -1.26 -2.43 -5.70
CA SER A 116 -1.27 -1.09 -6.29
C SER A 116 0.07 -0.66 -6.91
N PHE A 117 1.21 -1.22 -6.48
CA PHE A 117 2.51 -0.78 -6.98
C PHE A 117 2.70 -1.06 -8.48
N HIS A 118 2.19 -2.19 -8.98
CA HIS A 118 2.28 -2.53 -10.41
C HIS A 118 1.55 -1.53 -11.32
N GLU A 119 0.48 -0.89 -10.84
CA GLU A 119 -0.31 0.11 -11.59
C GLU A 119 0.34 1.50 -11.62
N ILE A 120 1.33 1.79 -10.76
CA ILE A 120 1.97 3.10 -10.71
C ILE A 120 2.79 3.34 -11.98
N ASN A 121 2.44 4.37 -12.76
CA ASN A 121 3.14 4.73 -13.99
C ASN A 121 4.52 5.33 -13.71
N ASN A 122 4.60 6.32 -12.82
CA ASN A 122 5.84 6.96 -12.40
C ASN A 122 6.40 6.30 -11.13
N LYS A 123 6.96 5.09 -11.28
CA LYS A 123 7.52 4.34 -10.15
C LYS A 123 8.74 5.02 -9.52
N GLU A 124 9.53 5.74 -10.30
CA GLU A 124 10.69 6.49 -9.80
C GLU A 124 10.25 7.62 -8.86
N GLY A 125 9.32 8.47 -9.29
CA GLY A 125 8.74 9.51 -8.45
C GLY A 125 8.05 8.93 -7.23
N ALA A 126 7.30 7.83 -7.38
CA ALA A 126 6.61 7.17 -6.28
C ALA A 126 7.58 6.64 -5.21
N VAL A 127 8.65 5.94 -5.60
CA VAL A 127 9.65 5.42 -4.64
C VAL A 127 10.41 6.58 -3.99
N GLY A 128 10.68 7.67 -4.74
CA GLY A 128 11.25 8.91 -4.18
C GLY A 128 10.37 9.53 -3.10
N GLU A 129 9.07 9.70 -3.38
CA GLU A 129 8.09 10.25 -2.42
C GLU A 129 7.87 9.32 -1.22
N LEU A 130 7.73 8.01 -1.44
CA LEU A 130 7.64 7.03 -0.35
C LEU A 130 8.88 7.09 0.55
N ARG A 131 10.08 7.24 -0.05
CA ARG A 131 11.31 7.42 0.71
C ARG A 131 11.32 8.74 1.48
N ARG A 132 10.85 9.83 0.89
CA ARG A 132 10.78 11.15 1.56
C ARG A 132 9.90 11.11 2.79
N VAL A 133 8.67 10.59 2.66
CA VAL A 133 7.67 10.61 3.75
C VAL A 133 7.94 9.58 4.85
N LEU A 134 8.67 8.50 4.56
CA LEU A 134 9.02 7.51 5.58
C LEU A 134 10.07 8.05 6.56
N LYS A 135 9.94 7.73 7.84
CA LYS A 135 10.95 7.95 8.87
C LYS A 135 12.26 7.24 8.53
N PRO A 136 13.43 7.65 9.08
CA PRO A 136 14.62 6.80 9.09
C PRO A 136 14.28 5.40 9.65
N ASN A 137 14.71 4.35 8.97
CA ASN A 137 14.34 2.95 9.24
C ASN A 137 12.83 2.63 9.07
N GLY A 138 12.06 3.54 8.49
CA GLY A 138 10.65 3.29 8.16
C GLY A 138 10.48 2.15 7.14
N ILE A 139 9.35 1.50 7.20
CA ILE A 139 9.05 0.28 6.43
C ILE A 139 8.30 0.63 5.16
N LEU A 140 8.74 0.11 4.02
CA LEU A 140 7.96 0.02 2.79
C LEU A 140 7.51 -1.44 2.61
N SER A 141 6.21 -1.69 2.65
CA SER A 141 5.63 -3.03 2.53
C SER A 141 4.65 -3.09 1.37
N ILE A 142 4.87 -4.05 0.47
CA ILE A 142 4.13 -4.19 -0.79
C ILE A 142 3.60 -5.62 -0.89
N LYS A 143 2.33 -5.78 -1.23
CA LYS A 143 1.76 -7.06 -1.66
C LYS A 143 1.31 -6.95 -3.10
N GLU A 144 1.78 -7.87 -3.95
CA GLU A 144 1.46 -7.90 -5.39
C GLU A 144 0.73 -9.18 -5.80
N PRO A 145 -0.25 -9.09 -6.73
CA PRO A 145 -1.03 -10.26 -7.15
C PRO A 145 -0.16 -11.27 -7.91
N ARG A 146 -0.21 -12.56 -7.51
CA ARG A 146 0.64 -13.62 -8.09
C ARG A 146 0.40 -13.89 -9.57
N PHE A 147 -0.83 -13.71 -10.02
CA PHE A 147 -1.24 -14.03 -11.38
C PHE A 147 -1.06 -12.86 -12.36
N GLU A 148 -0.86 -11.64 -11.85
CA GLU A 148 -0.57 -10.45 -12.68
C GLU A 148 0.92 -10.12 -12.68
N VAL A 149 1.57 -10.16 -11.51
CA VAL A 149 2.97 -9.79 -11.31
C VAL A 149 3.83 -11.04 -11.21
N SER A 150 4.59 -11.35 -12.27
CA SER A 150 5.44 -12.53 -12.33
C SER A 150 6.59 -12.48 -11.31
N GLY A 151 7.24 -13.64 -11.06
CA GLY A 151 8.45 -13.69 -10.23
C GLY A 151 9.57 -12.79 -10.74
N LYS A 152 9.74 -12.72 -12.06
CA LYS A 152 10.73 -11.86 -12.71
C LYS A 152 10.41 -10.37 -12.49
N ASP A 153 9.14 -9.97 -12.58
CA ASP A 153 8.73 -8.58 -12.33
C ASP A 153 8.99 -8.20 -10.86
N ARG A 154 8.72 -9.11 -9.91
CA ARG A 154 8.98 -8.89 -8.48
C ARG A 154 10.47 -8.73 -8.17
N GLU A 155 11.34 -9.54 -8.79
CA GLU A 155 12.80 -9.36 -8.65
C GLU A 155 13.24 -8.01 -9.23
N SER A 156 12.71 -7.61 -10.38
CA SER A 156 12.96 -6.28 -10.95
C SER A 156 12.50 -5.15 -10.03
N TYR A 157 11.36 -5.32 -9.31
CA TYR A 157 10.91 -4.35 -8.30
C TYR A 157 11.85 -4.29 -7.10
N LYS A 158 12.35 -5.45 -6.63
CA LYS A 158 13.34 -5.48 -5.53
C LYS A 158 14.63 -4.74 -5.90
N GLU A 159 15.21 -5.06 -7.07
CA GLU A 159 16.41 -4.39 -7.58
C GLU A 159 16.19 -2.87 -7.71
N PHE A 160 15.06 -2.48 -8.29
CA PHE A 160 14.73 -1.07 -8.47
C PHE A 160 14.60 -0.34 -7.13
N ILE A 161 13.80 -0.86 -6.19
CA ILE A 161 13.55 -0.22 -4.89
C ILE A 161 14.84 -0.15 -4.06
N THR A 162 15.66 -1.20 -4.07
CA THR A 162 16.95 -1.20 -3.36
C THR A 162 17.93 -0.20 -3.96
N GLY A 163 17.91 0.00 -5.28
CA GLY A 163 18.69 1.04 -5.98
C GLY A 163 18.28 2.47 -5.61
N HIS A 164 17.10 2.67 -5.00
CA HIS A 164 16.58 3.97 -4.58
C HIS A 164 16.65 4.22 -3.06
N GLY A 165 17.62 3.60 -2.38
CA GLY A 165 17.92 3.89 -0.96
C GLY A 165 17.10 3.12 0.05
N PHE A 166 16.62 1.93 -0.34
CA PHE A 166 16.03 0.96 0.56
C PHE A 166 16.92 -0.27 0.72
N ALA A 167 16.80 -0.97 1.83
CA ALA A 167 17.33 -2.31 2.01
C ALA A 167 16.19 -3.33 1.92
N SER A 168 16.38 -4.42 1.18
CA SER A 168 15.43 -5.53 1.22
C SER A 168 15.41 -6.13 2.63
N ALA A 169 14.23 -6.44 3.12
CA ALA A 169 14.02 -7.09 4.42
C ALA A 169 13.23 -8.39 4.23
N GLU A 170 13.44 -9.32 5.15
CA GLU A 170 12.66 -10.56 5.15
C GLU A 170 11.19 -10.28 5.49
N SER A 171 10.30 -10.91 4.77
CA SER A 171 8.89 -10.98 5.12
C SER A 171 8.63 -12.31 5.85
N PRO A 172 7.76 -12.35 6.88
CA PRO A 172 7.37 -13.60 7.53
C PRO A 172 6.78 -14.64 6.57
N LYS A 173 6.42 -14.20 5.38
CA LYS A 173 5.87 -15.02 4.31
C LYS A 173 6.22 -14.39 2.95
N ASP A 174 6.75 -15.21 2.04
CA ASP A 174 7.06 -14.73 0.69
C ASP A 174 5.81 -14.57 -0.17
N CYS A 175 4.93 -15.56 -0.17
CA CYS A 175 3.68 -15.55 -0.95
C CYS A 175 2.57 -16.33 -0.23
N ASP A 176 1.32 -15.95 -0.50
CA ASP A 176 0.13 -16.74 -0.22
C ASP A 176 -0.55 -17.19 -1.53
N LEU A 177 -1.80 -17.64 -1.43
CA LEU A 177 -2.57 -18.12 -2.60
C LEU A 177 -2.74 -17.02 -3.65
N LEU A 178 -2.96 -15.79 -3.22
CA LEU A 178 -3.38 -14.68 -4.09
C LEU A 178 -2.26 -13.68 -4.37
N GLY A 179 -1.28 -13.52 -3.46
CA GLY A 179 -0.27 -12.49 -3.61
C GLY A 179 1.09 -12.84 -3.02
N CYS A 180 2.08 -12.03 -3.36
CA CYS A 180 3.44 -12.11 -2.84
C CYS A 180 3.84 -10.81 -2.16
N TYR A 181 4.59 -10.94 -1.07
CA TYR A 181 5.00 -9.85 -0.20
C TYR A 181 6.43 -9.40 -0.52
N LEU A 182 6.65 -8.10 -0.53
CA LEU A 182 7.96 -7.48 -0.62
C LEU A 182 8.07 -6.48 0.53
N LYS A 183 9.15 -6.55 1.29
CA LYS A 183 9.40 -5.69 2.44
C LYS A 183 10.76 -5.04 2.35
N PHE A 184 10.81 -3.75 2.67
CA PHE A 184 12.02 -2.95 2.60
C PHE A 184 12.10 -2.02 3.82
N ILE A 185 13.34 -1.64 4.17
CA ILE A 185 13.64 -0.65 5.21
C ILE A 185 14.33 0.53 4.54
N LYS A 186 13.89 1.75 4.83
CA LYS A 186 14.54 2.99 4.39
C LYS A 186 15.92 3.10 5.02
N ARG A 187 16.95 3.31 4.19
CA ARG A 187 18.33 3.60 4.61
C ARG A 187 18.55 5.08 4.79
#